data_1e58cca7dc1478423b5ccd53cfd137e9
#
_entry.id   1e58cca7dc1478423b5ccd53cfd137e9
#
_cell.length_a   1.000
_cell.length_b   1.000
_cell.length_c   1.000
_cell.angle_alpha   90.00
_cell.angle_beta   90.00
_cell.angle_gamma   90.00
#
_symmetry.space_group_name_H-M   'P 1'
#
loop_
_entity.id
_entity.type
_entity.pdbx_description
1 polymer ?
#
loop_
_entity_poly.entity_id
_entity_poly.type
_entity_poly.pdbx_seq_one_letter_code
_entity_poly.pdbx_strand_id
1 'polypeptide(L)'
;IAREAVAWAVAAVPPERIDEINILNASFEGMCRAVGELRTRPEFLAIDGNRFRSSLDIPYRCIVKGDGKYADIAAASVLAKTHRDEYMRRLAEEFPQYGWAKNKGYPTREHRLAVRRYGVTPYHRLTFNHESGQLELF
;
A
#
# COMPACT_ATOMS: atom_id res chain seq x y z
N ILE A 1 -14.88 2.43 -11.54
CA ILE A 1 -13.72 1.57 -11.90
C ILE A 1 -14.11 0.10 -11.85
N ALA A 2 -14.60 -0.38 -10.72
CA ALA A 2 -14.90 -1.80 -10.53
C ALA A 2 -15.96 -2.36 -11.51
N ARG A 3 -16.87 -1.52 -12.00
CA ARG A 3 -17.91 -1.92 -12.97
C ARG A 3 -17.39 -2.04 -14.38
N GLU A 4 -16.46 -1.16 -14.79
CA GLU A 4 -16.01 -1.02 -16.17
C GLU A 4 -14.72 -1.78 -16.46
N ALA A 5 -13.93 -2.05 -15.45
CA ALA A 5 -12.69 -2.82 -15.61
C ALA A 5 -13.00 -4.27 -15.96
N VAL A 6 -12.21 -4.83 -16.86
CA VAL A 6 -12.29 -6.27 -17.23
C VAL A 6 -12.00 -7.13 -16.00
N ALA A 7 -10.98 -6.74 -15.23
CA ALA A 7 -10.64 -7.35 -13.95
C ALA A 7 -9.91 -6.32 -13.07
N TRP A 8 -10.03 -6.47 -11.77
CA TRP A 8 -9.30 -5.66 -10.81
C TRP A 8 -9.01 -6.47 -9.55
N ALA A 9 -7.94 -6.11 -8.85
CA ALA A 9 -7.58 -6.73 -7.59
C ALA A 9 -6.78 -5.74 -6.74
N VAL A 10 -6.89 -5.89 -5.43
CA VAL A 10 -6.11 -5.12 -4.46
C VAL A 10 -5.46 -6.12 -3.51
N ALA A 11 -4.15 -5.99 -3.32
CA ALA A 11 -3.40 -6.80 -2.38
C ALA A 11 -2.83 -5.92 -1.27
N ALA A 12 -2.82 -6.45 -0.06
CA ALA A 12 -2.20 -5.82 1.09
C ALA A 12 -1.05 -6.70 1.60
N VAL A 13 0.09 -6.08 1.88
CA VAL A 13 1.24 -6.76 2.47
C VAL A 13 1.29 -6.38 3.95
N PRO A 14 1.27 -7.36 4.87
CA PRO A 14 1.21 -7.07 6.30
C PRO A 14 2.51 -6.46 6.82
N PRO A 15 2.48 -5.74 7.96
CA PRO A 15 3.65 -5.07 8.52
C PRO A 15 4.82 -6.01 8.79
N GLU A 16 4.57 -7.21 9.30
CA GLU A 16 5.62 -8.20 9.59
C GLU A 16 6.36 -8.63 8.32
N ARG A 17 5.68 -8.69 7.18
CA ARG A 17 6.33 -9.00 5.90
C ARG A 17 7.17 -7.84 5.41
N ILE A 18 6.71 -6.61 5.61
CA ILE A 18 7.48 -5.40 5.31
C ILE A 18 8.76 -5.36 6.15
N ASP A 19 8.67 -5.72 7.42
CA ASP A 19 9.82 -5.79 8.32
C ASP A 19 10.85 -6.84 7.86
N GLU A 20 10.38 -7.96 7.26
CA GLU A 20 11.27 -9.01 6.74
C GLU A 20 12.03 -8.59 5.47
N ILE A 21 11.35 -7.94 4.52
CA ILE A 21 11.86 -7.76 3.16
C ILE A 21 12.04 -6.30 2.74
N ASN A 22 11.75 -5.36 3.61
CA ASN A 22 11.67 -3.90 3.43
C ASN A 22 10.49 -3.43 2.56
N ILE A 23 10.26 -2.10 2.55
CA ILE A 23 9.08 -1.52 1.88
C ILE A 23 9.16 -1.63 0.35
N LEU A 24 10.32 -1.50 -0.24
CA LEU A 24 10.47 -1.59 -1.70
C LEU A 24 10.13 -2.99 -2.20
N ASN A 25 10.69 -4.02 -1.59
CA ASN A 25 10.41 -5.41 -1.93
C ASN A 25 8.97 -5.80 -1.60
N ALA A 26 8.41 -5.27 -0.52
CA ALA A 26 7.01 -5.46 -0.17
C ALA A 26 6.08 -4.87 -1.23
N SER A 27 6.41 -3.70 -1.79
CA SER A 27 5.65 -3.12 -2.90
C SER A 27 5.67 -4.03 -4.12
N PHE A 28 6.82 -4.59 -4.48
CA PHE A 28 6.94 -5.52 -5.61
C PHE A 28 6.12 -6.79 -5.37
N GLU A 29 6.21 -7.36 -4.16
CA GLU A 29 5.42 -8.54 -3.79
C GLU A 29 3.92 -8.25 -3.84
N GLY A 30 3.49 -7.09 -3.34
CA GLY A 30 2.09 -6.68 -3.38
C GLY A 30 1.56 -6.54 -4.80
N MET A 31 2.33 -5.93 -5.69
CA MET A 31 1.98 -5.79 -7.11
C MET A 31 1.85 -7.17 -7.78
N CYS A 32 2.81 -8.06 -7.58
CA CYS A 32 2.77 -9.41 -8.14
C CYS A 32 1.58 -10.21 -7.60
N ARG A 33 1.28 -10.07 -6.31
CA ARG A 33 0.14 -10.73 -5.68
C ARG A 33 -1.18 -10.22 -6.25
N ALA A 34 -1.33 -8.91 -6.42
CA ALA A 34 -2.52 -8.31 -7.01
C ALA A 34 -2.74 -8.80 -8.45
N VAL A 35 -1.69 -8.85 -9.26
CA VAL A 35 -1.77 -9.39 -10.63
C VAL A 35 -2.17 -10.87 -10.62
N GLY A 36 -1.62 -11.65 -9.68
CA GLY A 36 -1.95 -13.06 -9.54
C GLY A 36 -3.40 -13.33 -9.14
N GLU A 37 -4.05 -12.37 -8.49
CA GLU A 37 -5.46 -12.47 -8.07
C GLU A 37 -6.44 -12.04 -9.17
N LEU A 38 -5.96 -11.47 -10.29
CA LEU A 38 -6.82 -11.10 -11.39
C LEU A 38 -7.44 -12.34 -12.05
N ARG A 39 -8.74 -12.30 -12.28
CA ARG A 39 -9.44 -13.40 -12.97
C ARG A 39 -9.05 -13.55 -14.45
N THR A 40 -8.50 -12.50 -15.04
CA THR A 40 -7.98 -12.49 -16.40
C THR A 40 -6.49 -12.17 -16.34
N ARG A 41 -5.64 -13.05 -16.87
CA ARG A 41 -4.20 -12.81 -16.88
C ARG A 41 -3.86 -11.71 -17.87
N PRO A 42 -3.20 -10.62 -17.43
CA PRO A 42 -2.77 -9.56 -18.35
C PRO A 42 -1.60 -10.03 -19.22
N GLU A 43 -1.52 -9.50 -20.42
CA GLU A 43 -0.42 -9.78 -21.35
C GLU A 43 0.77 -8.85 -21.15
N PHE A 44 0.54 -7.70 -20.51
CA PHE A 44 1.56 -6.68 -20.26
C PHE A 44 1.23 -5.92 -18.99
N LEU A 45 2.28 -5.50 -18.25
CA LEU A 45 2.13 -4.71 -17.03
C LEU A 45 2.70 -3.30 -17.23
N ALA A 46 1.90 -2.29 -16.97
CA ALA A 46 2.34 -0.92 -16.86
C ALA A 46 2.48 -0.57 -15.36
N ILE A 47 3.69 -0.30 -14.93
CA ILE A 47 4.01 -0.09 -13.52
C ILE A 47 4.30 1.39 -13.28
N ASP A 48 3.63 1.97 -12.28
CA ASP A 48 3.92 3.33 -11.86
C ASP A 48 5.24 3.36 -11.08
N GLY A 49 6.16 4.20 -11.52
CA GLY A 49 7.46 4.37 -10.90
C GLY A 49 8.63 4.07 -11.84
N ASN A 50 9.82 3.95 -11.26
CA ASN A 50 11.06 3.72 -12.02
C ASN A 50 11.69 2.36 -11.75
N ARG A 51 11.11 1.55 -10.89
CA ARG A 51 11.63 0.24 -10.48
C ARG A 51 10.53 -0.78 -10.32
N PHE A 52 10.80 -2.00 -10.75
CA PHE A 52 9.94 -3.14 -10.50
C PHE A 52 10.76 -4.43 -10.60
N ARG A 53 10.45 -5.38 -9.72
CA ARG A 53 10.98 -6.74 -9.82
C ARG A 53 9.78 -7.69 -9.83
N SER A 54 9.68 -8.47 -10.88
CA SER A 54 8.55 -9.38 -11.07
C SER A 54 8.96 -10.82 -10.82
N SER A 55 8.11 -11.55 -10.10
CA SER A 55 8.13 -13.02 -10.03
C SER A 55 7.21 -13.63 -11.08
N LEU A 56 6.55 -12.81 -11.89
CA LEU A 56 5.60 -13.22 -12.92
C LEU A 56 6.28 -13.27 -14.29
N ASP A 57 5.84 -14.21 -15.12
CA ASP A 57 6.31 -14.31 -16.50
C ASP A 57 5.45 -13.46 -17.43
N ILE A 58 5.42 -12.16 -17.19
CA ILE A 58 4.67 -11.17 -17.94
C ILE A 58 5.58 -9.99 -18.24
N PRO A 59 5.71 -9.55 -19.50
CA PRO A 59 6.50 -8.37 -19.81
C PRO A 59 5.93 -7.12 -19.15
N TYR A 60 6.80 -6.22 -18.74
CA TYR A 60 6.40 -5.00 -18.05
C TYR A 60 7.23 -3.80 -18.48
N ARG A 61 6.71 -2.62 -18.18
CA ARG A 61 7.41 -1.35 -18.33
C ARG A 61 7.12 -0.45 -17.15
N CYS A 62 8.15 0.16 -16.58
CA CYS A 62 8.02 1.18 -15.53
C CYS A 62 7.83 2.55 -16.16
N ILE A 63 6.87 3.31 -15.65
CA ILE A 63 6.52 4.62 -16.17
C ILE A 63 6.52 5.61 -15.00
N VAL A 64 7.49 6.52 -15.00
CA VAL A 64 7.61 7.55 -13.96
C VAL A 64 6.39 8.47 -14.03
N LYS A 65 5.73 8.68 -12.90
CA LYS A 65 4.47 9.45 -12.79
C LYS A 65 3.38 8.91 -13.72
N GLY A 66 3.30 7.59 -13.85
CA GLY A 66 2.37 6.92 -14.75
C GLY A 66 0.90 7.21 -14.44
N ASP A 67 0.56 7.44 -13.17
CA ASP A 67 -0.79 7.83 -12.74
C ASP A 67 -1.25 9.15 -13.37
N GLY A 68 -0.34 10.04 -13.73
CA GLY A 68 -0.65 11.28 -14.47
C GLY A 68 -0.62 11.12 -15.99
N LYS A 69 -0.18 9.96 -16.52
CA LYS A 69 -0.01 9.73 -17.95
C LYS A 69 -0.99 8.72 -18.54
N TYR A 70 -1.42 7.73 -17.76
CA TYR A 70 -2.24 6.62 -18.24
C TYR A 70 -3.44 6.40 -17.31
N ALA A 71 -4.62 6.25 -17.90
CA ALA A 71 -5.88 6.13 -17.16
C ALA A 71 -5.97 4.84 -16.35
N ASP A 72 -5.42 3.73 -16.84
CA ASP A 72 -5.42 2.45 -16.14
C ASP A 72 -4.52 2.48 -14.91
N ILE A 73 -3.37 3.14 -14.98
CA ILE A 73 -2.48 3.35 -13.83
C ILE A 73 -3.17 4.26 -12.81
N ALA A 74 -3.81 5.35 -13.27
CA ALA A 74 -4.56 6.24 -12.39
C ALA A 74 -5.71 5.51 -11.68
N ALA A 75 -6.43 4.66 -12.41
CA ALA A 75 -7.50 3.84 -11.83
C ALA A 75 -6.99 2.87 -10.77
N ALA A 76 -5.87 2.21 -11.01
CA ALA A 76 -5.24 1.31 -10.04
C ALA A 76 -4.83 2.07 -8.77
N SER A 77 -4.26 3.26 -8.93
CA SER A 77 -3.88 4.14 -7.81
C SER A 77 -5.09 4.52 -6.96
N VAL A 78 -6.20 4.88 -7.58
CA VAL A 78 -7.46 5.22 -6.88
C VAL A 78 -8.00 4.03 -6.11
N LEU A 79 -8.01 2.83 -6.70
CA LEU A 79 -8.45 1.62 -6.01
C LEU A 79 -7.60 1.33 -4.79
N ALA A 80 -6.29 1.37 -4.92
CA ALA A 80 -5.36 1.12 -3.82
C ALA A 80 -5.59 2.10 -2.67
N LYS A 81 -5.68 3.39 -2.98
CA LYS A 81 -5.91 4.44 -1.99
C LYS A 81 -7.26 4.29 -1.29
N THR A 82 -8.32 4.05 -2.05
CA THR A 82 -9.67 3.92 -1.50
C THR A 82 -9.77 2.73 -0.54
N HIS A 83 -9.21 1.59 -0.92
CA HIS A 83 -9.20 0.40 -0.06
C HIS A 83 -8.35 0.61 1.20
N ARG A 84 -7.21 1.31 1.08
CA ARG A 84 -6.39 1.65 2.23
C ARG A 84 -7.13 2.59 3.19
N ASP A 85 -7.77 3.64 2.68
CA ASP A 85 -8.50 4.61 3.50
C ASP A 85 -9.63 3.93 4.27
N GLU A 86 -10.36 3.02 3.63
CA GLU A 86 -11.42 2.26 4.28
C GLU A 86 -10.87 1.30 5.34
N TYR A 87 -9.77 0.61 5.03
CA TYR A 87 -9.09 -0.26 5.98
C TYR A 87 -8.61 0.52 7.21
N MET A 88 -8.03 1.70 7.01
CA MET A 88 -7.57 2.55 8.11
C MET A 88 -8.74 3.08 8.95
N ARG A 89 -9.90 3.33 8.37
CA ARG A 89 -11.11 3.68 9.14
C ARG A 89 -11.56 2.53 10.04
N ARG A 90 -11.54 1.31 9.54
CA ARG A 90 -11.88 0.12 10.35
C ARG A 90 -10.90 -0.08 11.50
N LEU A 91 -9.60 0.09 11.25
CA LEU A 91 -8.60 0.03 12.31
C LEU A 91 -8.76 1.16 13.33
N ALA A 92 -9.21 2.33 12.91
CA ALA A 92 -9.46 3.46 13.79
C ALA A 92 -10.58 3.18 14.81
N GLU A 93 -11.54 2.34 14.46
CA GLU A 93 -12.60 1.91 15.39
C GLU A 93 -12.02 0.99 16.48
N GLU A 94 -11.04 0.15 16.12
CA GLU A 94 -10.37 -0.77 17.05
C GLU A 94 -9.30 -0.07 17.89
N PHE A 95 -8.57 0.89 17.29
CA PHE A 95 -7.48 1.63 17.93
C PHE A 95 -7.66 3.15 17.77
N PRO A 96 -8.66 3.77 18.44
CA PRO A 96 -8.98 5.18 18.24
C PRO A 96 -7.86 6.15 18.66
N GLN A 97 -6.96 5.71 19.55
CA GLN A 97 -5.91 6.56 20.13
C GLN A 97 -4.86 7.03 19.11
N TYR A 98 -4.74 6.39 17.96
CA TYR A 98 -3.74 6.76 16.94
C TYR A 98 -4.25 7.76 15.89
N GLY A 99 -5.54 8.08 15.91
CA GLY A 99 -6.12 9.03 14.96
C GLY A 99 -6.11 8.55 13.50
N TRP A 100 -6.14 7.24 13.26
CA TRP A 100 -6.03 6.66 11.92
C TRP A 100 -7.17 7.00 10.98
N ALA A 101 -8.35 7.32 11.50
CA ALA A 101 -9.46 7.80 10.68
C ALA A 101 -9.11 9.10 9.97
N LYS A 102 -8.29 9.94 10.60
CA LYS A 102 -7.84 11.23 10.07
C LYS A 102 -6.51 11.13 9.34
N ASN A 103 -5.49 10.53 9.97
CA ASN A 103 -4.13 10.51 9.42
C ASN A 103 -3.83 9.34 8.50
N LYS A 104 -4.68 8.32 8.46
CA LYS A 104 -4.53 7.12 7.60
C LYS A 104 -3.19 6.40 7.77
N GLY A 105 -2.57 6.52 8.95
CA GLY A 105 -1.28 5.92 9.25
C GLY A 105 -0.08 6.75 8.82
N TYR A 106 -0.29 7.94 8.25
CA TYR A 106 0.81 8.85 7.91
C TYR A 106 1.46 9.42 9.17
N PRO A 107 2.77 9.79 9.12
CA PRO A 107 3.52 10.20 10.30
C PRO A 107 3.21 11.65 10.73
N THR A 108 1.97 11.93 11.07
CA THR A 108 1.58 13.21 11.64
C THR A 108 2.12 13.35 13.06
N ARG A 109 2.21 14.60 13.56
CA ARG A 109 2.60 14.85 14.94
C ARG A 109 1.70 14.11 15.93
N GLU A 110 0.40 14.13 15.69
CA GLU A 110 -0.59 13.44 16.52
C GLU A 110 -0.36 11.94 16.57
N HIS A 111 -0.11 11.32 15.40
CA HIS A 111 0.19 9.88 15.33
C HIS A 111 1.49 9.53 16.07
N ARG A 112 2.54 10.34 15.90
CA ARG A 112 3.81 10.14 16.60
C ARG A 112 3.66 10.25 18.11
N LEU A 113 2.91 11.23 18.58
CA LEU A 113 2.63 11.39 20.01
C LEU A 113 1.83 10.20 20.56
N ALA A 114 0.86 9.70 19.79
CA ALA A 114 0.08 8.53 20.17
C ALA A 114 0.94 7.29 20.28
N VAL A 115 1.84 7.05 19.32
CA VAL A 115 2.78 5.92 19.38
C VAL A 115 3.70 6.03 20.60
N ARG A 116 4.19 7.21 20.89
CA ARG A 116 5.04 7.44 22.06
C ARG A 116 4.29 7.17 23.36
N ARG A 117 3.01 7.51 23.43
CA ARG A 117 2.18 7.34 24.63
C ARG A 117 1.66 5.91 24.79
N TYR A 118 1.19 5.28 23.73
CA TYR A 118 0.48 4.00 23.75
C TYR A 118 1.29 2.82 23.20
N GLY A 119 2.47 3.08 22.63
CA GLY A 119 3.29 2.05 22.00
C GLY A 119 2.82 1.71 20.59
N VAL A 120 3.42 0.66 20.02
CA VAL A 120 3.07 0.15 18.70
C VAL A 120 2.04 -0.97 18.79
N THR A 121 1.29 -1.17 17.71
CA THR A 121 0.35 -2.27 17.56
C THR A 121 0.92 -3.30 16.56
N PRO A 122 0.28 -4.47 16.40
CA PRO A 122 0.66 -5.41 15.33
C PRO A 122 0.58 -4.84 13.91
N TYR A 123 -0.11 -3.70 13.74
CA TYR A 123 -0.28 -3.02 12.44
C TYR A 123 0.80 -1.97 12.16
N HIS A 124 1.71 -1.72 13.09
CA HIS A 124 2.86 -0.85 12.89
C HIS A 124 4.05 -1.61 12.30
N ARG A 125 4.82 -0.92 11.45
CA ARG A 125 6.08 -1.44 10.93
C ARG A 125 7.17 -1.29 11.98
N LEU A 126 7.73 -2.40 12.47
CA LEU A 126 8.69 -2.38 13.58
C LEU A 126 10.06 -1.87 13.17
N THR A 127 10.45 -2.04 11.89
CA THR A 127 11.72 -1.54 11.36
C THR A 127 11.74 -0.03 11.14
N PHE A 128 10.58 0.63 11.23
CA PHE A 128 10.46 2.07 11.07
C PHE A 128 10.71 2.75 12.43
N ASN A 129 11.42 3.90 12.39
CA ASN A 129 11.66 4.67 13.59
C ASN A 129 10.42 5.46 13.99
N HIS A 130 9.66 4.93 14.94
CA HIS A 130 8.44 5.52 15.43
C HIS A 130 8.67 6.72 16.39
N GLU A 131 9.90 6.96 16.80
CA GLU A 131 10.25 8.06 17.71
C GLU A 131 10.70 9.31 16.97
N SER A 132 11.41 9.16 15.86
CA SER A 132 12.04 10.29 15.14
C SER A 132 11.22 10.83 13.97
N GLY A 133 10.04 10.37 13.74
CA GLY A 133 9.15 10.94 12.75
C GLY A 133 9.05 10.24 11.41
N GLN A 134 9.69 9.11 11.24
CA GLN A 134 9.49 8.26 10.08
C GLN A 134 8.46 7.18 10.39
N LEU A 135 7.34 7.61 10.92
CA LEU A 135 6.24 6.72 11.29
C LEU A 135 5.36 6.46 10.11
N GLU A 136 5.31 5.23 9.70
CA GLU A 136 4.38 4.78 8.68
C GLU A 136 3.66 3.53 9.15
N LEU A 137 2.43 3.37 8.71
CA LEU A 137 1.75 2.10 8.72
C LEU A 137 1.91 1.49 7.34
N PHE A 138 2.00 0.16 7.33
CA PHE A 138 2.16 -0.63 6.11
C PHE A 138 1.41 -0.09 4.89
#